data_cb0012e76759a81f78b01676c3852fc6
#
_entry.id   cb0012e76759a81f78b01676c3852fc6
#
_cell.length_a   1.000
_cell.length_b   1.000
_cell.length_c   1.000
_cell.angle_alpha   90.00
_cell.angle_beta   90.00
_cell.angle_gamma   90.00
#
_symmetry.space_group_name_H-M   'P 1'
#
loop_
_entity.id
_entity.type
_entity.pdbx_description
1 polymer ?
#
loop_
_entity_poly.entity_id
_entity_poly.type
_entity_poly.pdbx_seq_one_letter_code
_entity_poly.pdbx_strand_id
1 'polypeptide(L)'
;MSRMQSLLAVVAVLAVMGVFSFSAPALMNDYFVRILTVMCINAMLVVSMGLANGFTGVFSLGHMGFVGVGAYLSGVLSLSDAAKAAYLPDLPAWIAGLHLAFFPSTLVAGLVCIVLALLVGAPLMRLSGHFVSVATLGFLIIVNVVLINADVYTRGARTFTGVPLETTLPWAMAWLLLTLVVLARIVYSPKGRAWRAVREDIIAAQAIGIDVLPTRLSAFVIGAFFAGVGGSLYGHYLGSFSPAGFYFAYTFSLISMLVIGGMRSITGAVLGVVIVSLLSELLRNLERGFDIGFVAVPPLYGASQIVLGIILILIMIFRPSGVMGDLELSFGRIAALLYKGRKE
;
A
#
# COMPACT_ATOMS: atom_id res chain seq x y z
N MET A 1 -20.46 -16.43 18.62
CA MET A 1 -19.17 -17.17 18.59
C MET A 1 -18.35 -16.79 19.82
N SER A 2 -17.83 -17.77 20.55
CA SER A 2 -16.93 -17.52 21.69
C SER A 2 -15.63 -16.84 21.18
N ARG A 3 -14.94 -16.08 22.05
CA ARG A 3 -13.65 -15.45 21.70
C ARG A 3 -12.64 -16.48 21.15
N MET A 4 -12.72 -17.72 21.63
CA MET A 4 -11.87 -18.84 21.20
C MET A 4 -12.20 -19.30 19.77
N GLN A 5 -13.46 -19.34 19.37
CA GLN A 5 -13.85 -19.70 17.99
C GLN A 5 -13.44 -18.65 16.97
N SER A 6 -13.49 -17.36 17.32
CA SER A 6 -13.00 -16.28 16.44
C SER A 6 -11.48 -16.31 16.30
N LEU A 7 -10.76 -16.65 17.37
CA LEU A 7 -9.31 -16.78 17.34
C LEU A 7 -8.85 -17.98 16.49
N LEU A 8 -9.52 -19.13 16.65
CA LEU A 8 -9.28 -20.32 15.84
C LEU A 8 -9.58 -20.08 14.35
N ALA A 9 -10.65 -19.36 14.03
CA ALA A 9 -10.95 -19.00 12.64
C ALA A 9 -9.88 -18.10 12.01
N VAL A 10 -9.37 -17.12 12.75
CA VAL A 10 -8.27 -16.26 12.27
C VAL A 10 -7.00 -17.07 12.06
N VAL A 11 -6.63 -17.92 13.01
CA VAL A 11 -5.46 -18.82 12.89
C VAL A 11 -5.60 -19.76 11.70
N ALA A 12 -6.78 -20.35 11.49
CA ALA A 12 -7.04 -21.22 10.35
C ALA A 12 -6.87 -20.49 9.01
N VAL A 13 -7.42 -19.26 8.89
CA VAL A 13 -7.24 -18.45 7.66
C VAL A 13 -5.77 -18.10 7.44
N LEU A 14 -5.06 -17.70 8.49
CA LEU A 14 -3.62 -17.41 8.40
C LEU A 14 -2.82 -18.64 7.98
N ALA A 15 -3.15 -19.82 8.52
CA ALA A 15 -2.52 -21.08 8.15
C ALA A 15 -2.81 -21.46 6.69
N VAL A 16 -4.07 -21.36 6.24
CA VAL A 16 -4.44 -21.64 4.84
C VAL A 16 -3.74 -20.71 3.88
N MET A 17 -3.71 -19.40 4.16
CA MET A 17 -3.00 -18.43 3.33
C MET A 17 -1.49 -18.66 3.36
N GLY A 18 -0.93 -19.04 4.50
CA GLY A 18 0.47 -19.43 4.62
C GLY A 18 0.79 -20.65 3.74
N VAL A 19 0.04 -21.73 3.87
CA VAL A 19 0.22 -22.95 3.04
C VAL A 19 0.06 -22.60 1.55
N PHE A 20 -0.95 -21.81 1.20
CA PHE A 20 -1.15 -21.36 -0.18
C PHE A 20 0.07 -20.60 -0.72
N SER A 21 0.66 -19.69 0.05
CA SER A 21 1.79 -18.88 -0.39
C SER A 21 3.05 -19.71 -0.70
N PHE A 22 3.25 -20.84 0.00
CA PHE A 22 4.36 -21.75 -0.24
C PHE A 22 4.06 -22.76 -1.36
N SER A 23 2.80 -23.15 -1.53
CA SER A 23 2.40 -24.11 -2.57
C SER A 23 2.14 -23.45 -3.94
N ALA A 24 1.75 -22.18 -3.97
CA ALA A 24 1.41 -21.46 -5.19
C ALA A 24 2.55 -21.47 -6.24
N PRO A 25 3.83 -21.25 -5.89
CA PRO A 25 4.92 -21.33 -6.88
C PRO A 25 5.10 -22.71 -7.52
N ALA A 26 4.68 -23.77 -6.84
CA ALA A 26 4.75 -25.14 -7.39
C ALA A 26 3.52 -25.52 -8.23
N LEU A 27 2.37 -24.87 -7.99
CA LEU A 27 1.09 -25.20 -8.62
C LEU A 27 0.70 -24.24 -9.75
N MET A 28 1.25 -23.02 -9.75
CA MET A 28 0.86 -21.95 -10.65
C MET A 28 2.04 -21.51 -11.53
N ASN A 29 1.75 -20.98 -12.71
CA ASN A 29 2.75 -20.37 -13.57
C ASN A 29 3.36 -19.12 -12.90
N ASP A 30 4.67 -18.89 -13.08
CA ASP A 30 5.42 -17.73 -12.58
C ASP A 30 4.72 -16.39 -12.83
N TYR A 31 4.01 -16.28 -13.92
CA TYR A 31 3.22 -15.10 -14.27
C TYR A 31 2.13 -14.80 -13.21
N PHE A 32 1.35 -15.78 -12.81
CA PHE A 32 0.31 -15.61 -11.79
C PHE A 32 0.92 -15.37 -10.40
N VAL A 33 2.03 -16.02 -10.09
CA VAL A 33 2.76 -15.79 -8.84
C VAL A 33 3.23 -14.33 -8.74
N ARG A 34 3.74 -13.77 -9.84
CA ARG A 34 4.15 -12.36 -9.91
C ARG A 34 2.96 -11.41 -9.70
N ILE A 35 1.82 -11.65 -10.35
CA ILE A 35 0.61 -10.85 -10.16
C ILE A 35 0.15 -10.89 -8.71
N LEU A 36 0.09 -12.08 -8.11
CA LEU A 36 -0.31 -12.25 -6.70
C LEU A 36 0.66 -11.53 -5.75
N THR A 37 1.96 -11.58 -6.02
CA THR A 37 2.97 -10.88 -5.20
C THR A 37 2.73 -9.37 -5.22
N VAL A 38 2.54 -8.78 -6.40
CA VAL A 38 2.23 -7.35 -6.54
C VAL A 38 0.88 -7.01 -5.90
N MET A 39 -0.13 -7.86 -6.05
CA MET A 39 -1.43 -7.67 -5.39
C MET A 39 -1.30 -7.65 -3.87
N CYS A 40 -0.48 -8.53 -3.28
CA CYS A 40 -0.22 -8.53 -1.84
C CYS A 40 0.45 -7.24 -1.38
N ILE A 41 1.46 -6.76 -2.11
CA ILE A 41 2.14 -5.49 -1.81
C ILE A 41 1.16 -4.32 -1.93
N ASN A 42 0.39 -4.25 -3.02
CA ASN A 42 -0.62 -3.22 -3.22
C ASN A 42 -1.70 -3.25 -2.12
N ALA A 43 -2.17 -4.43 -1.71
CA ALA A 43 -3.14 -4.56 -0.65
C ALA A 43 -2.62 -4.01 0.68
N MET A 44 -1.36 -4.30 1.02
CA MET A 44 -0.71 -3.74 2.19
C MET A 44 -0.62 -2.21 2.11
N LEU A 45 -0.21 -1.65 0.97
CA LEU A 45 -0.10 -0.21 0.74
C LEU A 45 -1.48 0.47 0.79
N VAL A 46 -2.49 -0.09 0.15
CA VAL A 46 -3.85 0.48 0.10
C VAL A 46 -4.52 0.45 1.46
N VAL A 47 -4.42 -0.66 2.21
CA VAL A 47 -4.98 -0.76 3.55
C VAL A 47 -4.28 0.21 4.52
N SER A 48 -2.95 0.36 4.44
CA SER A 48 -2.20 1.30 5.25
C SER A 48 -2.52 2.77 4.91
N MET A 49 -2.71 3.08 3.62
CA MET A 49 -3.19 4.39 3.14
C MET A 49 -4.61 4.68 3.66
N GLY A 50 -5.46 3.66 3.74
CA GLY A 50 -6.83 3.76 4.25
C GLY A 50 -6.91 4.27 5.70
N LEU A 51 -5.86 4.11 6.52
CA LEU A 51 -5.87 4.63 7.90
C LEU A 51 -6.04 6.15 7.96
N ALA A 52 -5.28 6.88 7.16
CA ALA A 52 -5.40 8.33 7.08
C ALA A 52 -6.66 8.71 6.28
N ASN A 53 -6.78 8.22 5.05
CA ASN A 53 -7.80 8.66 4.11
C ASN A 53 -9.21 8.21 4.51
N GLY A 54 -9.36 6.99 4.98
CA GLY A 54 -10.66 6.39 5.29
C GLY A 54 -11.09 6.53 6.75
N PHE A 55 -10.19 6.19 7.69
CA PHE A 55 -10.57 6.10 9.11
C PHE A 55 -10.44 7.41 9.86
N THR A 56 -9.53 8.32 9.50
CA THR A 56 -9.43 9.66 10.12
C THR A 56 -10.00 10.79 9.28
N GLY A 57 -10.41 10.52 8.04
CA GLY A 57 -10.95 11.52 7.13
C GLY A 57 -9.91 12.53 6.61
N VAL A 58 -8.64 12.24 6.78
CA VAL A 58 -7.54 13.06 6.28
C VAL A 58 -7.12 12.57 4.91
N PHE A 59 -7.57 13.21 3.84
CA PHE A 59 -7.22 12.80 2.48
C PHE A 59 -5.74 13.14 2.18
N SER A 60 -4.88 12.12 2.27
CA SER A 60 -3.44 12.25 2.06
C SER A 60 -3.02 11.68 0.70
N LEU A 61 -2.25 12.47 -0.06
CA LEU A 61 -1.65 12.10 -1.34
C LEU A 61 -0.15 11.76 -1.19
N GLY A 62 0.40 11.90 0.02
CA GLY A 62 1.84 11.74 0.28
C GLY A 62 2.30 10.30 0.52
N HIS A 63 1.41 9.31 0.50
CA HIS A 63 1.72 7.93 0.89
C HIS A 63 2.87 7.33 0.07
N MET A 64 2.90 7.58 -1.25
CA MET A 64 3.97 7.11 -2.14
C MET A 64 5.34 7.73 -1.83
N GLY A 65 5.39 8.89 -1.17
CA GLY A 65 6.66 9.43 -0.67
C GLY A 65 7.33 8.49 0.33
N PHE A 66 6.57 7.94 1.28
CA PHE A 66 7.09 6.94 2.23
C PHE A 66 7.46 5.63 1.55
N VAL A 67 6.70 5.20 0.54
CA VAL A 67 7.03 4.02 -0.27
C VAL A 67 8.36 4.21 -1.00
N GLY A 68 8.57 5.37 -1.62
CA GLY A 68 9.84 5.71 -2.28
C GLY A 68 11.01 5.71 -1.30
N VAL A 69 10.89 6.42 -0.16
CA VAL A 69 11.92 6.40 0.89
C VAL A 69 12.23 4.98 1.36
N GLY A 70 11.19 4.16 1.60
CA GLY A 70 11.35 2.76 2.01
C GLY A 70 12.09 1.91 0.99
N ALA A 71 11.76 2.03 -0.30
CA ALA A 71 12.41 1.30 -1.39
C ALA A 71 13.89 1.67 -1.54
N TYR A 72 14.20 2.97 -1.57
CA TYR A 72 15.58 3.44 -1.71
C TYR A 72 16.43 3.11 -0.49
N LEU A 73 15.92 3.36 0.71
CA LEU A 73 16.66 3.10 1.95
C LEU A 73 16.98 1.60 2.09
N SER A 74 15.98 0.74 1.94
CA SER A 74 16.20 -0.70 2.02
C SER A 74 17.10 -1.20 0.90
N GLY A 75 16.95 -0.66 -0.31
CA GLY A 75 17.80 -0.98 -1.46
C GLY A 75 19.27 -0.66 -1.18
N VAL A 76 19.58 0.55 -0.70
CA VAL A 76 20.96 0.95 -0.34
C VAL A 76 21.53 0.07 0.76
N LEU A 77 20.74 -0.28 1.77
CA LEU A 77 21.19 -1.10 2.90
C LEU A 77 21.42 -2.58 2.54
N SER A 78 20.71 -3.09 1.54
CA SER A 78 20.79 -4.50 1.11
C SER A 78 21.71 -4.74 -0.08
N LEU A 79 22.17 -3.67 -0.78
CA LEU A 79 23.15 -3.79 -1.86
C LEU A 79 24.42 -4.46 -1.37
N SER A 80 24.97 -5.38 -2.17
CA SER A 80 26.28 -5.98 -1.91
C SER A 80 27.40 -4.91 -2.06
N ASP A 81 28.52 -5.13 -1.37
CA ASP A 81 29.65 -4.17 -1.41
C ASP A 81 30.16 -3.96 -2.84
N ALA A 82 30.18 -5.01 -3.66
CA ALA A 82 30.55 -4.91 -5.08
C ALA A 82 29.54 -4.05 -5.87
N ALA A 83 28.24 -4.19 -5.60
CA ALA A 83 27.22 -3.38 -6.26
C ALA A 83 27.26 -1.91 -5.80
N LYS A 84 27.53 -1.66 -4.50
CA LYS A 84 27.74 -0.29 -3.98
C LYS A 84 28.92 0.38 -4.66
N ALA A 85 30.07 -0.31 -4.73
CA ALA A 85 31.26 0.21 -5.39
C ALA A 85 31.03 0.50 -6.88
N ALA A 86 30.24 -0.33 -7.57
CA ALA A 86 29.95 -0.16 -9.00
C ALA A 86 28.91 0.92 -9.29
N TYR A 87 27.85 1.02 -8.48
CA TYR A 87 26.71 1.87 -8.76
C TYR A 87 26.67 3.16 -7.92
N LEU A 88 27.30 3.19 -6.76
CA LEU A 88 27.34 4.29 -5.79
C LEU A 88 28.77 4.56 -5.30
N PRO A 89 29.73 4.89 -6.19
CA PRO A 89 31.15 5.01 -5.83
C PRO A 89 31.42 6.10 -4.78
N ASP A 90 30.60 7.15 -4.75
CA ASP A 90 30.73 8.30 -3.84
C ASP A 90 30.00 8.10 -2.51
N LEU A 91 29.50 6.88 -2.22
CA LEU A 91 28.77 6.60 -0.99
C LEU A 91 29.66 6.77 0.24
N PRO A 92 29.21 7.49 1.31
CA PRO A 92 29.98 7.64 2.55
C PRO A 92 30.40 6.29 3.14
N ALA A 93 31.64 6.18 3.62
CA ALA A 93 32.25 4.95 4.08
C ALA A 93 31.42 4.20 5.15
N TRP A 94 30.71 4.93 6.02
CA TRP A 94 29.88 4.34 7.06
C TRP A 94 28.60 3.65 6.53
N ILE A 95 28.09 4.04 5.34
CA ILE A 95 27.01 3.34 4.64
C ILE A 95 27.57 2.27 3.72
N ALA A 96 28.69 2.55 3.07
CA ALA A 96 29.34 1.63 2.14
C ALA A 96 29.65 0.29 2.81
N GLY A 97 30.15 0.30 4.06
CA GLY A 97 30.44 -0.88 4.85
C GLY A 97 29.21 -1.53 5.55
N LEU A 98 28.02 -0.94 5.46
CA LEU A 98 26.83 -1.46 6.12
C LEU A 98 26.00 -2.30 5.16
N HIS A 99 26.09 -3.62 5.27
CA HIS A 99 25.26 -4.56 4.52
C HIS A 99 24.26 -5.25 5.47
N LEU A 100 22.98 -5.01 5.25
CA LEU A 100 21.89 -5.63 6.00
C LEU A 100 21.16 -6.65 5.14
N ALA A 101 20.80 -7.79 5.73
CA ALA A 101 19.92 -8.74 5.10
C ALA A 101 18.53 -8.10 4.83
N PHE A 102 17.74 -8.71 3.97
CA PHE A 102 16.43 -8.21 3.53
C PHE A 102 15.48 -7.85 4.67
N PHE A 103 15.30 -8.75 5.65
CA PHE A 103 14.35 -8.49 6.74
C PHE A 103 14.75 -7.31 7.64
N PRO A 104 15.98 -7.18 8.16
CA PRO A 104 16.38 -6.01 8.92
C PRO A 104 16.39 -4.72 8.09
N SER A 105 16.77 -4.74 6.82
CA SER A 105 16.71 -3.55 5.95
C SER A 105 15.25 -3.07 5.76
N THR A 106 14.30 -4.00 5.63
CA THR A 106 12.87 -3.70 5.55
C THR A 106 12.34 -3.07 6.85
N LEU A 107 12.75 -3.59 8.01
CA LEU A 107 12.36 -3.01 9.31
C LEU A 107 12.94 -1.60 9.49
N VAL A 108 14.20 -1.40 9.17
CA VAL A 108 14.84 -0.07 9.24
C VAL A 108 14.13 0.91 8.33
N ALA A 109 13.75 0.51 7.11
CA ALA A 109 12.98 1.33 6.18
C ALA A 109 11.63 1.78 6.79
N GLY A 110 10.90 0.84 7.40
CA GLY A 110 9.65 1.18 8.11
C GLY A 110 9.86 2.13 9.29
N LEU A 111 10.89 1.90 10.11
CA LEU A 111 11.21 2.74 11.27
C LEU A 111 11.63 4.16 10.87
N VAL A 112 12.43 4.31 9.83
CA VAL A 112 12.80 5.63 9.29
C VAL A 112 11.57 6.37 8.76
N CYS A 113 10.63 5.65 8.12
CA CYS A 113 9.36 6.23 7.70
C CYS A 113 8.49 6.69 8.90
N ILE A 114 8.56 6.03 10.07
CA ILE A 114 7.93 6.54 11.32
C ILE A 114 8.52 7.89 11.69
N VAL A 115 9.86 7.99 11.76
CA VAL A 115 10.54 9.23 12.14
C VAL A 115 10.19 10.36 11.17
N LEU A 116 10.25 10.08 9.86
CA LEU A 116 9.89 11.03 8.84
C LEU A 116 8.42 11.47 8.95
N ALA A 117 7.51 10.51 9.22
CA ALA A 117 6.10 10.80 9.40
C ALA A 117 5.80 11.61 10.67
N LEU A 118 6.57 11.45 11.74
CA LEU A 118 6.46 12.29 12.93
C LEU A 118 6.92 13.72 12.64
N LEU A 119 8.06 13.88 11.96
CA LEU A 119 8.62 15.19 11.63
C LEU A 119 7.72 15.99 10.70
N VAL A 120 7.28 15.36 9.60
CA VAL A 120 6.49 16.02 8.57
C VAL A 120 4.99 16.00 8.92
N GLY A 121 4.51 14.91 9.51
CA GLY A 121 3.10 14.73 9.85
C GLY A 121 2.63 15.67 10.96
N ALA A 122 3.47 16.02 11.93
CA ALA A 122 3.07 16.91 13.03
C ALA A 122 2.58 18.28 12.53
N PRO A 123 3.28 19.00 11.64
CA PRO A 123 2.76 20.23 11.04
C PRO A 123 1.60 19.98 10.06
N LEU A 124 1.64 18.90 9.24
CA LEU A 124 0.62 18.60 8.26
C LEU A 124 -0.75 18.29 8.88
N MET A 125 -0.78 17.53 9.98
CA MET A 125 -2.01 17.13 10.65
C MET A 125 -2.69 18.27 11.43
N ARG A 126 -2.04 19.43 11.58
CA ARG A 126 -2.64 20.66 12.12
C ARG A 126 -3.53 21.36 11.10
N LEU A 127 -3.32 21.09 9.81
CA LEU A 127 -4.13 21.65 8.75
C LEU A 127 -5.52 20.99 8.73
N SER A 128 -6.50 21.69 8.17
CA SER A 128 -7.87 21.20 8.07
C SER A 128 -8.36 21.17 6.61
N GLY A 129 -9.34 20.31 6.34
CA GLY A 129 -9.97 20.21 5.03
C GLY A 129 -8.99 19.87 3.90
N HIS A 130 -9.15 20.53 2.76
CA HIS A 130 -8.36 20.28 1.56
C HIS A 130 -6.88 20.68 1.66
N PHE A 131 -6.52 21.56 2.62
CA PHE A 131 -5.13 21.98 2.79
C PHE A 131 -4.20 20.83 3.15
N VAL A 132 -4.69 19.80 3.88
CA VAL A 132 -3.89 18.61 4.20
C VAL A 132 -3.55 17.85 2.91
N SER A 133 -4.49 17.71 1.99
CA SER A 133 -4.27 16.99 0.72
C SER A 133 -3.20 17.68 -0.13
N VAL A 134 -3.30 19.01 -0.26
CA VAL A 134 -2.31 19.80 -1.02
C VAL A 134 -0.94 19.74 -0.35
N ALA A 135 -0.88 19.85 0.98
CA ALA A 135 0.37 19.82 1.71
C ALA A 135 1.04 18.42 1.66
N THR A 136 0.26 17.33 1.74
CA THR A 136 0.80 15.96 1.58
C THR A 136 1.21 15.68 0.13
N LEU A 137 0.56 16.28 -0.85
CA LEU A 137 1.00 16.27 -2.23
C LEU A 137 2.35 16.99 -2.36
N GLY A 138 2.49 18.18 -1.74
CA GLY A 138 3.77 18.90 -1.66
C GLY A 138 4.87 18.04 -1.05
N PHE A 139 4.57 17.30 0.01
CA PHE A 139 5.50 16.33 0.60
C PHE A 139 5.93 15.26 -0.41
N LEU A 140 5.01 14.68 -1.19
CA LEU A 140 5.35 13.72 -2.24
C LEU A 140 6.31 14.32 -3.27
N ILE A 141 6.06 15.56 -3.69
CA ILE A 141 6.92 16.28 -4.64
C ILE A 141 8.31 16.52 -4.03
N ILE A 142 8.38 16.97 -2.78
CA ILE A 142 9.64 17.19 -2.07
C ILE A 142 10.46 15.89 -2.00
N VAL A 143 9.83 14.77 -1.59
CA VAL A 143 10.51 13.48 -1.54
C VAL A 143 11.02 13.07 -2.92
N ASN A 144 10.23 13.23 -3.97
CA ASN A 144 10.64 12.91 -5.33
C ASN A 144 11.84 13.77 -5.78
N VAL A 145 11.79 15.08 -5.51
CA VAL A 145 12.91 16.00 -5.79
C VAL A 145 14.16 15.62 -5.00
N VAL A 146 14.01 15.26 -3.72
CA VAL A 146 15.14 14.77 -2.89
C VAL A 146 15.74 13.50 -3.50
N LEU A 147 14.91 12.53 -3.88
CA LEU A 147 15.38 11.29 -4.50
C LEU A 147 16.08 11.52 -5.83
N ILE A 148 15.67 12.53 -6.62
CA ILE A 148 16.32 12.89 -7.89
C ILE A 148 17.65 13.61 -7.67
N ASN A 149 17.77 14.44 -6.62
CA ASN A 149 18.96 15.24 -6.39
C ASN A 149 19.98 14.59 -5.42
N ALA A 150 19.62 13.50 -4.77
CA ALA A 150 20.51 12.78 -3.87
C ALA A 150 21.36 11.74 -4.62
N ASP A 151 22.06 12.15 -5.70
CA ASP A 151 22.80 11.27 -6.62
C ASP A 151 23.70 10.25 -5.91
N VAL A 152 24.38 10.69 -4.87
CA VAL A 152 25.30 9.89 -4.05
C VAL A 152 24.60 8.65 -3.45
N TYR A 153 23.31 8.74 -3.09
CA TYR A 153 22.57 7.70 -2.41
C TYR A 153 21.58 6.97 -3.31
N THR A 154 21.05 7.64 -4.33
CA THR A 154 19.90 7.17 -5.11
C THR A 154 20.21 6.98 -6.59
N ARG A 155 21.38 7.38 -7.06
CA ARG A 155 21.76 7.55 -8.48
C ARG A 155 20.93 8.62 -9.20
N GLY A 156 20.22 9.46 -8.44
CA GLY A 156 19.45 10.58 -8.97
C GLY A 156 18.29 10.18 -9.87
N ALA A 157 18.16 10.82 -11.01
CA ALA A 157 17.12 10.51 -11.99
C ALA A 157 17.32 9.17 -12.72
N ARG A 158 18.51 8.56 -12.60
CA ARG A 158 18.86 7.29 -13.24
C ARG A 158 18.16 6.12 -12.53
N THR A 159 18.05 4.98 -13.21
CA THR A 159 17.52 3.76 -12.61
C THR A 159 18.47 3.27 -11.51
N PHE A 160 17.94 3.08 -10.32
CA PHE A 160 18.61 2.42 -9.21
C PHE A 160 18.57 0.92 -9.45
N THR A 161 19.73 0.28 -9.55
CA THR A 161 19.86 -1.12 -10.00
C THR A 161 20.72 -1.92 -9.02
N GLY A 162 20.59 -3.25 -9.09
CA GLY A 162 21.40 -4.17 -8.31
C GLY A 162 20.77 -4.56 -6.96
N VAL A 163 19.53 -4.16 -6.70
CA VAL A 163 18.80 -4.57 -5.50
C VAL A 163 18.51 -6.08 -5.57
N PRO A 164 18.83 -6.84 -4.51
CA PRO A 164 18.57 -8.28 -4.48
C PRO A 164 17.06 -8.58 -4.65
N LEU A 165 16.72 -9.55 -5.51
CA LEU A 165 15.35 -10.00 -5.74
C LEU A 165 14.90 -10.96 -4.65
N GLU A 166 14.68 -10.47 -3.42
CA GLU A 166 14.34 -11.29 -2.27
C GLU A 166 12.84 -11.31 -1.94
N THR A 167 12.06 -10.42 -2.53
CA THR A 167 10.62 -10.41 -2.30
C THR A 167 9.92 -11.51 -3.08
N THR A 168 9.65 -12.60 -2.39
CA THR A 168 8.85 -13.73 -2.89
C THR A 168 7.40 -13.61 -2.42
N LEU A 169 6.48 -14.41 -3.02
CA LEU A 169 5.08 -14.45 -2.61
C LEU A 169 4.89 -14.76 -1.11
N PRO A 170 5.61 -15.71 -0.48
CA PRO A 170 5.53 -15.92 0.97
C PRO A 170 5.86 -14.68 1.80
N TRP A 171 6.90 -13.93 1.44
CA TRP A 171 7.26 -12.69 2.13
C TRP A 171 6.19 -11.61 1.99
N ALA A 172 5.70 -11.38 0.77
CA ALA A 172 4.64 -10.40 0.50
C ALA A 172 3.34 -10.76 1.24
N MET A 173 2.97 -12.05 1.25
CA MET A 173 1.79 -12.56 1.96
C MET A 173 1.94 -12.44 3.48
N ALA A 174 3.11 -12.79 4.03
CA ALA A 174 3.38 -12.69 5.47
C ALA A 174 3.24 -11.23 5.96
N TRP A 175 3.82 -10.27 5.23
CA TRP A 175 3.71 -8.86 5.56
C TRP A 175 2.28 -8.32 5.36
N LEU A 176 1.56 -8.75 4.33
CA LEU A 176 0.16 -8.42 4.15
C LEU A 176 -0.69 -8.91 5.33
N LEU A 177 -0.54 -10.20 5.71
CA LEU A 177 -1.27 -10.78 6.83
C LEU A 177 -0.96 -10.08 8.15
N LEU A 178 0.32 -9.78 8.41
CA LEU A 178 0.73 -9.00 9.57
C LEU A 178 0.05 -7.62 9.57
N THR A 179 0.08 -6.93 8.43
CA THR A 179 -0.57 -5.63 8.26
C THR A 179 -2.06 -5.71 8.54
N LEU A 180 -2.77 -6.66 7.94
CA LEU A 180 -4.21 -6.83 8.13
C LEU A 180 -4.55 -7.11 9.60
N VAL A 181 -3.81 -7.99 10.28
CA VAL A 181 -4.04 -8.32 11.69
C VAL A 181 -3.77 -7.11 12.58
N VAL A 182 -2.65 -6.43 12.40
CA VAL A 182 -2.28 -5.25 13.21
C VAL A 182 -3.29 -4.13 13.00
N LEU A 183 -3.59 -3.80 11.75
CA LEU A 183 -4.49 -2.69 11.44
C LEU A 183 -5.93 -3.00 11.85
N ALA A 184 -6.42 -4.21 11.66
CA ALA A 184 -7.73 -4.62 12.17
C ALA A 184 -7.79 -4.49 13.70
N ARG A 185 -6.75 -4.96 14.43
CA ARG A 185 -6.69 -4.80 15.90
C ARG A 185 -6.76 -3.34 16.33
N ILE A 186 -6.07 -2.44 15.63
CA ILE A 186 -6.06 -1.01 15.96
C ILE A 186 -7.39 -0.34 15.58
N VAL A 187 -7.93 -0.60 14.38
CA VAL A 187 -9.19 -0.02 13.91
C VAL A 187 -10.38 -0.40 14.79
N TYR A 188 -10.39 -1.61 15.34
CA TYR A 188 -11.46 -2.05 16.28
C TYR A 188 -11.16 -1.75 17.75
N SER A 189 -10.02 -1.13 18.06
CA SER A 189 -9.65 -0.68 19.41
C SER A 189 -10.29 0.66 19.78
N PRO A 190 -10.09 1.14 21.03
CA PRO A 190 -10.46 2.51 21.42
C PRO A 190 -9.84 3.58 20.53
N LYS A 191 -8.58 3.39 20.07
CA LYS A 191 -7.92 4.32 19.12
C LYS A 191 -8.68 4.43 17.79
N GLY A 192 -9.10 3.32 17.22
CA GLY A 192 -9.88 3.35 15.98
C GLY A 192 -11.26 3.98 16.14
N ARG A 193 -11.86 3.93 17.34
CA ARG A 193 -13.08 4.70 17.64
C ARG A 193 -12.81 6.19 17.68
N ALA A 194 -11.69 6.62 18.25
CA ALA A 194 -11.28 8.03 18.26
C ALA A 194 -11.01 8.53 16.82
N TRP A 195 -10.37 7.72 15.97
CA TRP A 195 -10.18 8.05 14.56
C TRP A 195 -11.51 8.32 13.83
N ARG A 196 -12.48 7.43 14.00
CA ARG A 196 -13.82 7.59 13.40
C ARG A 196 -14.56 8.81 13.97
N ALA A 197 -14.47 9.07 15.26
CA ALA A 197 -15.07 10.25 15.88
C ALA A 197 -14.53 11.55 15.27
N VAL A 198 -13.20 11.67 15.13
CA VAL A 198 -12.55 12.84 14.50
C VAL A 198 -12.92 12.96 13.00
N ARG A 199 -13.16 11.85 12.32
CA ARG A 199 -13.61 11.84 10.93
C ARG A 199 -15.03 12.38 10.78
N GLU A 200 -15.95 11.95 11.64
CA GLU A 200 -17.37 12.33 11.53
C GLU A 200 -17.58 13.82 11.91
N ASP A 201 -17.07 14.24 13.06
CA ASP A 201 -17.16 15.64 13.50
C ASP A 201 -16.00 15.98 14.45
N ILE A 202 -15.15 16.91 14.00
CA ILE A 202 -13.98 17.36 14.75
C ILE A 202 -14.39 18.11 16.04
N ILE A 203 -15.44 18.94 15.95
CA ILE A 203 -15.89 19.78 17.07
C ILE A 203 -16.53 18.90 18.14
N ALA A 204 -17.40 17.97 17.74
CA ALA A 204 -18.00 17.00 18.65
C ALA A 204 -16.95 16.10 19.31
N ALA A 205 -15.94 15.65 18.56
CA ALA A 205 -14.83 14.84 19.10
C ALA A 205 -14.03 15.60 20.16
N GLN A 206 -13.74 16.89 19.91
CA GLN A 206 -13.07 17.74 20.89
C GLN A 206 -13.91 17.97 22.14
N ALA A 207 -15.23 18.14 21.99
CA ALA A 207 -16.14 18.34 23.12
C ALA A 207 -16.18 17.15 24.11
N ILE A 208 -15.91 15.92 23.61
CA ILE A 208 -15.80 14.72 24.45
C ILE A 208 -14.35 14.39 24.85
N GLY A 209 -13.41 15.34 24.69
CA GLY A 209 -12.03 15.24 25.14
C GLY A 209 -11.06 14.49 24.21
N ILE A 210 -11.41 14.27 22.93
CA ILE A 210 -10.50 13.66 21.95
C ILE A 210 -9.59 14.74 21.36
N ASP A 211 -8.27 14.58 21.56
CA ASP A 211 -7.29 15.44 20.92
C ASP A 211 -7.11 15.04 19.44
N VAL A 212 -7.41 15.99 18.54
CA VAL A 212 -7.45 15.75 17.08
C VAL A 212 -6.06 15.51 16.51
N LEU A 213 -5.05 16.30 16.92
CA LEU A 213 -3.71 16.22 16.37
C LEU A 213 -3.04 14.85 16.60
N PRO A 214 -2.90 14.36 17.85
CA PRO A 214 -2.29 13.05 18.06
C PRO A 214 -3.14 11.91 17.50
N THR A 215 -4.46 12.08 17.44
CA THR A 215 -5.37 11.10 16.83
C THR A 215 -5.08 10.93 15.34
N ARG A 216 -5.04 12.00 14.56
CA ARG A 216 -4.70 11.98 13.13
C ARG A 216 -3.26 11.55 12.88
N LEU A 217 -2.31 12.10 13.67
CA LEU A 217 -0.89 11.80 13.56
C LEU A 217 -0.62 10.30 13.81
N SER A 218 -1.30 9.69 14.76
CA SER A 218 -1.12 8.25 15.05
C SER A 218 -1.50 7.37 13.85
N ALA A 219 -2.58 7.66 13.14
CA ALA A 219 -2.98 6.93 11.94
C ALA A 219 -1.99 7.15 10.79
N PHE A 220 -1.53 8.39 10.62
CA PHE A 220 -0.56 8.77 9.59
C PHE A 220 0.79 8.06 9.79
N VAL A 221 1.31 8.04 11.02
CA VAL A 221 2.59 7.40 11.36
C VAL A 221 2.52 5.88 11.20
N ILE A 222 1.43 5.24 11.66
CA ILE A 222 1.24 3.80 11.46
C ILE A 222 1.14 3.48 9.97
N GLY A 223 0.41 4.28 9.19
CA GLY A 223 0.33 4.15 7.75
C GLY A 223 1.69 4.27 7.07
N ALA A 224 2.50 5.24 7.49
CA ALA A 224 3.84 5.48 6.97
C ALA A 224 4.82 4.32 7.25
N PHE A 225 4.73 3.67 8.42
CA PHE A 225 5.51 2.46 8.71
C PHE A 225 5.26 1.36 7.67
N PHE A 226 3.98 1.02 7.45
CA PHE A 226 3.63 -0.01 6.47
C PHE A 226 3.89 0.44 5.03
N ALA A 227 3.82 1.74 4.73
CA ALA A 227 4.25 2.28 3.44
C ALA A 227 5.75 2.09 3.19
N GLY A 228 6.59 2.36 4.20
CA GLY A 228 8.03 2.12 4.12
C GLY A 228 8.39 0.64 3.95
N VAL A 229 7.74 -0.24 4.72
CA VAL A 229 7.86 -1.70 4.55
C VAL A 229 7.41 -2.14 3.16
N GLY A 230 6.25 -1.67 2.68
CA GLY A 230 5.76 -1.99 1.35
C GLY A 230 6.65 -1.46 0.23
N GLY A 231 7.27 -0.31 0.45
CA GLY A 231 8.29 0.23 -0.44
C GLY A 231 9.53 -0.66 -0.53
N SER A 232 10.02 -1.15 0.60
CA SER A 232 11.09 -2.14 0.65
C SER A 232 10.73 -3.40 -0.14
N LEU A 233 9.57 -4.00 0.15
CA LEU A 233 9.09 -5.19 -0.57
C LEU A 233 9.00 -4.94 -2.07
N TYR A 234 8.45 -3.78 -2.48
CA TYR A 234 8.31 -3.44 -3.89
C TYR A 234 9.66 -3.22 -4.57
N GLY A 235 10.61 -2.57 -3.90
CA GLY A 235 11.98 -2.38 -4.41
C GLY A 235 12.71 -3.71 -4.62
N HIS A 236 12.65 -4.62 -3.65
CA HIS A 236 13.26 -5.96 -3.75
C HIS A 236 12.47 -6.93 -4.66
N TYR A 237 11.23 -6.58 -5.03
CA TYR A 237 10.49 -7.27 -6.07
C TYR A 237 10.92 -6.85 -7.47
N LEU A 238 11.16 -5.54 -7.67
CA LEU A 238 11.56 -4.99 -8.98
C LEU A 238 13.04 -5.23 -9.28
N GLY A 239 13.93 -5.21 -8.27
CA GLY A 239 15.40 -5.29 -8.41
C GLY A 239 16.02 -4.04 -9.04
N SER A 240 15.23 -3.26 -9.77
CA SER A 240 15.65 -1.97 -10.34
C SER A 240 14.45 -1.06 -10.51
N PHE A 241 14.60 0.22 -10.12
CA PHE A 241 13.51 1.19 -10.12
C PHE A 241 14.06 2.63 -10.23
N SER A 242 13.18 3.58 -10.54
CA SER A 242 13.52 5.00 -10.65
C SER A 242 12.58 5.85 -9.79
N PRO A 243 12.94 7.12 -9.45
CA PRO A 243 12.07 7.99 -8.66
C PRO A 243 10.69 8.21 -9.29
N ALA A 244 10.60 8.21 -10.63
CA ALA A 244 9.34 8.36 -11.35
C ALA A 244 8.33 7.22 -11.06
N GLY A 245 8.82 6.02 -10.71
CA GLY A 245 7.99 4.88 -10.32
C GLY A 245 7.24 5.08 -9.01
N PHE A 246 7.70 5.99 -8.13
CA PHE A 246 7.10 6.29 -6.82
C PHE A 246 6.40 7.65 -6.80
N TYR A 247 5.81 8.06 -7.92
CA TYR A 247 5.24 9.39 -8.10
C TYR A 247 3.74 9.33 -8.39
N PHE A 248 3.20 10.30 -9.12
CA PHE A 248 1.76 10.48 -9.31
C PHE A 248 1.01 9.26 -9.85
N ALA A 249 1.51 8.61 -10.90
CA ALA A 249 0.79 7.52 -11.55
C ALA A 249 0.45 6.39 -10.58
N TYR A 250 1.43 5.99 -9.76
CA TYR A 250 1.20 4.93 -8.77
C TYR A 250 0.36 5.42 -7.58
N THR A 251 0.53 6.69 -7.17
CA THR A 251 -0.33 7.31 -6.14
C THR A 251 -1.80 7.22 -6.54
N PHE A 252 -2.13 7.65 -7.77
CA PHE A 252 -3.51 7.59 -8.27
C PHE A 252 -4.03 6.16 -8.42
N SER A 253 -3.17 5.20 -8.79
CA SER A 253 -3.55 3.78 -8.83
C SER A 253 -3.96 3.27 -7.45
N LEU A 254 -3.16 3.54 -6.40
CA LEU A 254 -3.50 3.13 -5.02
C LEU A 254 -4.77 3.81 -4.50
N ILE A 255 -4.95 5.11 -4.80
CA ILE A 255 -6.17 5.84 -4.44
C ILE A 255 -7.38 5.22 -5.16
N SER A 256 -7.25 4.92 -6.45
CA SER A 256 -8.32 4.27 -7.20
C SER A 256 -8.72 2.92 -6.60
N MET A 257 -7.74 2.11 -6.21
CA MET A 257 -7.98 0.85 -5.50
C MET A 257 -8.72 1.07 -4.18
N LEU A 258 -8.31 2.08 -3.40
CA LEU A 258 -8.91 2.40 -2.11
C LEU A 258 -10.35 2.91 -2.25
N VAL A 259 -10.59 3.82 -3.21
CA VAL A 259 -11.91 4.44 -3.45
C VAL A 259 -12.88 3.41 -4.03
N ILE A 260 -12.46 2.64 -5.04
CA ILE A 260 -13.28 1.60 -5.68
C ILE A 260 -13.67 0.54 -4.65
N GLY A 261 -12.73 0.11 -3.81
CA GLY A 261 -13.01 -0.88 -2.77
C GLY A 261 -13.91 -0.37 -1.66
N GLY A 262 -13.70 0.87 -1.23
CA GLY A 262 -14.37 1.53 -0.11
C GLY A 262 -13.39 1.98 0.96
N MET A 263 -13.19 3.28 1.09
CA MET A 263 -12.16 3.89 1.96
C MET A 263 -12.35 3.58 3.45
N ARG A 264 -13.57 3.26 3.88
CA ARG A 264 -13.95 3.09 5.29
C ARG A 264 -13.87 1.65 5.78
N SER A 265 -13.43 0.72 4.91
CA SER A 265 -13.41 -0.72 5.17
C SER A 265 -12.05 -1.32 4.83
N ILE A 266 -11.48 -2.11 5.74
CA ILE A 266 -10.25 -2.88 5.48
C ILE A 266 -10.51 -3.93 4.40
N THR A 267 -11.62 -4.65 4.52
CA THR A 267 -12.00 -5.67 3.52
C THR A 267 -12.35 -5.03 2.18
N GLY A 268 -12.97 -3.85 2.20
CA GLY A 268 -13.20 -3.04 1.00
C GLY A 268 -11.91 -2.66 0.31
N ALA A 269 -10.92 -2.14 1.04
CA ALA A 269 -9.61 -1.79 0.51
C ALA A 269 -8.93 -2.98 -0.20
N VAL A 270 -8.95 -4.18 0.41
CA VAL A 270 -8.40 -5.41 -0.21
C VAL A 270 -9.17 -5.79 -1.47
N LEU A 271 -10.52 -5.74 -1.44
CA LEU A 271 -11.35 -6.02 -2.61
C LEU A 271 -11.08 -5.03 -3.75
N GLY A 272 -10.89 -3.75 -3.44
CA GLY A 272 -10.53 -2.74 -4.43
C GLY A 272 -9.22 -3.06 -5.14
N VAL A 273 -8.22 -3.55 -4.40
CA VAL A 273 -6.96 -4.02 -4.99
C VAL A 273 -7.20 -5.19 -5.93
N VAL A 274 -7.98 -6.18 -5.51
CA VAL A 274 -8.30 -7.35 -6.36
C VAL A 274 -9.00 -6.90 -7.65
N ILE A 275 -10.05 -6.08 -7.51
CA ILE A 275 -10.84 -5.60 -8.67
C ILE A 275 -9.95 -4.81 -9.65
N VAL A 276 -9.20 -3.82 -9.15
CA VAL A 276 -8.38 -2.97 -10.01
C VAL A 276 -7.21 -3.74 -10.61
N SER A 277 -6.57 -4.66 -9.86
CA SER A 277 -5.48 -5.47 -10.37
C SER A 277 -5.94 -6.42 -11.49
N LEU A 278 -7.07 -7.10 -11.30
CA LEU A 278 -7.65 -7.96 -12.33
C LEU A 278 -8.08 -7.16 -13.57
N LEU A 279 -8.70 -5.99 -13.35
CA LEU A 279 -9.10 -5.11 -14.43
C LEU A 279 -7.90 -4.58 -15.21
N SER A 280 -6.85 -4.14 -14.51
CA SER A 280 -5.61 -3.69 -15.15
C SER A 280 -4.96 -4.80 -15.96
N GLU A 281 -5.02 -6.05 -15.49
CA GLU A 281 -4.48 -7.19 -16.19
C GLU A 281 -5.29 -7.53 -17.46
N LEU A 282 -6.62 -7.44 -17.39
CA LEU A 282 -7.49 -7.59 -18.56
C LEU A 282 -7.23 -6.49 -19.60
N LEU A 283 -7.12 -5.23 -19.14
CA LEU A 283 -6.87 -4.08 -20.00
C LEU A 283 -5.46 -4.11 -20.62
N ARG A 284 -4.48 -4.71 -19.94
CA ARG A 284 -3.13 -4.88 -20.49
C ARG A 284 -3.10 -5.75 -21.74
N ASN A 285 -4.00 -6.73 -21.84
CA ASN A 285 -4.14 -7.51 -23.05
C ASN A 285 -4.70 -6.67 -24.22
N LEU A 286 -5.60 -5.72 -23.94
CA LEU A 286 -6.09 -4.75 -24.90
C LEU A 286 -4.99 -3.78 -25.38
N GLU A 287 -4.11 -3.34 -24.46
CA GLU A 287 -2.99 -2.45 -24.77
C GLU A 287 -1.95 -3.07 -25.71
N ARG A 288 -1.79 -4.39 -25.69
CA ARG A 288 -0.85 -5.10 -26.58
C ARG A 288 -1.33 -5.19 -28.04
N GLY A 289 -2.59 -4.82 -28.28
CA GLY A 289 -3.24 -5.07 -29.56
C GLY A 289 -3.63 -6.54 -29.70
N PHE A 290 -4.66 -6.80 -30.45
CA PHE A 290 -5.10 -8.16 -30.78
C PHE A 290 -5.67 -8.20 -32.19
N ASP A 291 -5.46 -9.33 -32.87
CA ASP A 291 -6.04 -9.65 -34.17
C ASP A 291 -7.31 -10.48 -33.95
N ILE A 292 -8.45 -9.96 -34.41
CA ILE A 292 -9.70 -10.74 -34.55
C ILE A 292 -9.91 -11.03 -36.02
N GLY A 293 -9.02 -11.80 -36.62
CA GLY A 293 -9.15 -12.35 -37.99
C GLY A 293 -9.39 -11.36 -39.13
N PHE A 294 -10.24 -10.34 -38.93
CA PHE A 294 -10.59 -9.32 -39.93
C PHE A 294 -10.21 -7.90 -39.54
N VAL A 295 -9.85 -7.65 -38.25
CA VAL A 295 -9.50 -6.34 -37.78
C VAL A 295 -8.30 -6.44 -36.83
N ALA A 296 -7.15 -5.90 -37.27
CA ALA A 296 -6.00 -5.69 -36.45
C ALA A 296 -6.22 -4.42 -35.59
N VAL A 297 -6.41 -4.58 -34.29
CA VAL A 297 -6.45 -3.45 -33.33
C VAL A 297 -5.03 -3.09 -32.98
N PRO A 298 -4.55 -1.87 -33.32
CA PRO A 298 -3.19 -1.46 -33.03
C PRO A 298 -3.02 -1.34 -31.50
N PRO A 299 -1.78 -1.46 -30.96
CA PRO A 299 -1.50 -1.27 -29.55
C PRO A 299 -1.88 0.14 -29.09
N LEU A 300 -2.75 0.22 -28.07
CA LEU A 300 -3.25 1.47 -27.48
C LEU A 300 -2.57 1.70 -26.12
N TYR A 301 -1.34 2.18 -26.13
CA TYR A 301 -0.58 2.47 -24.91
C TYR A 301 -1.28 3.52 -24.04
N GLY A 302 -1.43 3.22 -22.74
CA GLY A 302 -2.09 4.10 -21.77
C GLY A 302 -3.61 3.95 -21.70
N ALA A 303 -4.22 3.07 -22.51
CA ALA A 303 -5.67 2.84 -22.48
C ALA A 303 -6.14 2.34 -21.12
N SER A 304 -5.36 1.51 -20.42
CA SER A 304 -5.70 1.01 -19.09
C SER A 304 -5.85 2.15 -18.05
N GLN A 305 -4.95 3.14 -18.07
CA GLN A 305 -5.04 4.29 -17.16
C GLN A 305 -6.27 5.14 -17.44
N ILE A 306 -6.61 5.36 -18.71
CA ILE A 306 -7.80 6.12 -19.11
C ILE A 306 -9.07 5.39 -18.65
N VAL A 307 -9.17 4.09 -18.92
CA VAL A 307 -10.34 3.29 -18.56
C VAL A 307 -10.47 3.22 -17.03
N LEU A 308 -9.39 3.01 -16.30
CA LEU A 308 -9.40 3.05 -14.83
C LEU A 308 -9.85 4.40 -14.30
N GLY A 309 -9.39 5.52 -14.90
CA GLY A 309 -9.83 6.86 -14.55
C GLY A 309 -11.33 7.06 -14.79
N ILE A 310 -11.86 6.60 -15.92
CA ILE A 310 -13.30 6.65 -16.22
C ILE A 310 -14.11 5.82 -15.21
N ILE A 311 -13.65 4.59 -14.91
CA ILE A 311 -14.31 3.72 -13.93
C ILE A 311 -14.30 4.36 -12.55
N LEU A 312 -13.20 4.99 -12.14
CA LEU A 312 -13.12 5.72 -10.88
C LEU A 312 -14.18 6.84 -10.82
N ILE A 313 -14.28 7.65 -11.86
CA ILE A 313 -15.27 8.74 -11.96
C ILE A 313 -16.69 8.18 -11.87
N LEU A 314 -16.99 7.12 -12.61
CA LEU A 314 -18.31 6.48 -12.59
C LEU A 314 -18.65 5.93 -11.19
N ILE A 315 -17.69 5.28 -10.52
CA ILE A 315 -17.90 4.79 -9.16
C ILE A 315 -18.12 5.95 -8.19
N MET A 316 -17.36 7.04 -8.28
CA MET A 316 -17.55 8.22 -7.44
C MET A 316 -18.93 8.88 -7.64
N ILE A 317 -19.48 8.84 -8.86
CA ILE A 317 -20.82 9.37 -9.16
C ILE A 317 -21.93 8.44 -8.66
N PHE A 318 -21.85 7.14 -8.99
CA PHE A 318 -22.95 6.19 -8.74
C PHE A 318 -22.84 5.48 -7.38
N ARG A 319 -21.63 5.32 -6.84
CA ARG A 319 -21.33 4.62 -5.58
C ARG A 319 -20.22 5.33 -4.79
N PRO A 320 -20.47 6.55 -4.25
CA PRO A 320 -19.43 7.35 -3.58
C PRO A 320 -18.82 6.67 -2.34
N SER A 321 -19.49 5.67 -1.76
CA SER A 321 -18.96 4.84 -0.66
C SER A 321 -18.07 3.68 -1.13
N GLY A 322 -17.90 3.48 -2.44
CA GLY A 322 -17.20 2.32 -3.02
C GLY A 322 -18.07 1.05 -3.05
N VAL A 323 -17.47 -0.05 -3.51
CA VAL A 323 -18.18 -1.35 -3.67
C VAL A 323 -18.66 -1.92 -2.34
N MET A 324 -17.81 -1.89 -1.31
CA MET A 324 -18.16 -2.40 0.03
C MET A 324 -18.80 -1.35 0.95
N GLY A 325 -18.64 -0.06 0.64
CA GLY A 325 -19.12 1.02 1.51
C GLY A 325 -18.50 0.95 2.91
N ASP A 326 -19.37 1.01 3.93
CA ASP A 326 -18.99 0.86 5.35
C ASP A 326 -19.05 -0.61 5.84
N LEU A 327 -19.33 -1.55 4.92
CA LEU A 327 -19.48 -2.96 5.29
C LEU A 327 -18.11 -3.59 5.48
N GLU A 328 -17.93 -4.24 6.62
CA GLU A 328 -16.79 -5.10 6.88
C GLU A 328 -17.25 -6.57 6.85
N LEU A 329 -16.50 -7.40 6.16
CA LEU A 329 -16.72 -8.85 6.20
C LEU A 329 -16.29 -9.37 7.57
N SER A 330 -17.24 -9.44 8.52
CA SER A 330 -16.98 -10.14 9.77
C SER A 330 -17.24 -11.65 9.57
N PHE A 331 -16.40 -12.49 10.17
CA PHE A 331 -16.59 -13.96 10.13
C PHE A 331 -18.00 -14.39 10.54
N GLY A 332 -18.65 -13.65 11.46
CA GLY A 332 -20.04 -13.90 11.83
C GLY A 332 -21.05 -13.66 10.70
N ARG A 333 -20.80 -12.67 9.84
CA ARG A 333 -21.65 -12.39 8.66
C ARG A 333 -21.42 -13.42 7.54
N ILE A 334 -20.18 -13.82 7.31
CA ILE A 334 -19.86 -14.87 6.34
C ILE A 334 -20.51 -16.20 6.75
N ALA A 335 -20.38 -16.57 8.02
CA ALA A 335 -21.06 -17.76 8.56
C ALA A 335 -22.59 -17.67 8.45
N ALA A 336 -23.18 -16.49 8.69
CA ALA A 336 -24.61 -16.27 8.55
C ALA A 336 -25.09 -16.36 7.09
N LEU A 337 -24.31 -15.87 6.13
CA LEU A 337 -24.60 -15.99 4.69
C LEU A 337 -24.53 -17.44 4.21
N LEU A 338 -23.52 -18.21 4.65
CA LEU A 338 -23.38 -19.62 4.33
C LEU A 338 -24.47 -20.49 4.98
N TYR A 339 -24.98 -20.08 6.15
CA TYR A 339 -26.06 -20.81 6.82
C TYR A 339 -27.43 -20.49 6.23
N LYS A 340 -27.64 -19.30 5.68
CA LYS A 340 -28.92 -18.92 5.04
C LYS A 340 -29.12 -19.62 3.69
N GLY A 341 -28.06 -19.90 2.93
CA GLY A 341 -28.14 -20.68 1.67
C GLY A 341 -28.35 -22.17 1.84
N ARG A 342 -28.50 -22.69 3.07
CA ARG A 342 -28.76 -24.10 3.36
C ARG A 342 -30.24 -24.37 3.78
N LYS A 343 -31.07 -23.32 3.75
CA LYS A 343 -32.51 -23.39 4.12
C LYS A 343 -33.47 -23.11 2.95
N GLU A 344 -32.92 -22.96 1.74
CA GLU A 344 -33.65 -23.06 0.47
C GLU A 344 -33.13 -24.32 -0.27
#